data_75a6faba454577628b75f1737d788bdf
#
_entry.id   75a6faba454577628b75f1737d788bdf
#
_cell.length_a   1.000
_cell.length_b   1.000
_cell.length_c   1.000
_cell.angle_alpha   90.00
_cell.angle_beta   90.00
_cell.angle_gamma   90.00
#
_symmetry.space_group_name_H-M   'P 1'
#
loop_
_entity.id
_entity.type
_entity.pdbx_description
1 polymer ?
#
loop_
_entity_poly.entity_id
_entity_poly.type
_entity_poly.pdbx_seq_one_letter_code
_entity_poly.pdbx_strand_id
1 'polypeptide(L)'
;MSELKRTQLYDVHVAAGAEMVDFGGWEMPIQYPDGIIAEHLYTRQVCSLFDVSHMGRLLIEGPERQAFLQHVLTSNVAALDVGLAQYCIIANENGGAVDDAYLYMFEADNYRLVVNAANTEKDLVHLRAALAGFDCTITDISKEWAAIAVQGPKCKELLMGLNGGKQLTEPMKNALGIVSLEGHEARVAKTGYTGEPLGY
;
A
#
# COMPACT_ATOMS: atom_id res chain seq x y z
N MET A 1 26.32 7.86 10.37
CA MET A 1 24.88 7.95 10.06
C MET A 1 24.63 6.94 8.97
N SER A 2 23.64 6.05 9.11
CA SER A 2 23.26 5.14 8.02
C SER A 2 22.75 5.96 6.85
N GLU A 3 23.06 5.55 5.64
CA GLU A 3 22.51 6.15 4.41
C GLU A 3 20.97 5.95 4.41
N LEU A 4 20.23 7.03 4.12
CA LEU A 4 18.78 6.95 4.03
C LEU A 4 18.35 6.11 2.82
N LYS A 5 17.29 5.34 2.98
CA LYS A 5 16.69 4.58 1.88
C LYS A 5 15.97 5.54 0.91
N ARG A 6 15.87 5.16 -0.36
CA ARG A 6 15.19 5.94 -1.40
C ARG A 6 14.13 5.10 -2.08
N THR A 7 13.01 5.73 -2.43
CA THR A 7 11.97 5.10 -3.24
C THR A 7 12.36 5.09 -4.72
N GLN A 8 11.62 4.35 -5.53
CA GLN A 8 11.77 4.34 -6.99
C GLN A 8 11.48 5.72 -7.62
N LEU A 9 10.75 6.58 -6.91
CA LEU A 9 10.33 7.91 -7.39
C LEU A 9 11.23 9.05 -6.88
N TYR A 10 12.30 8.74 -6.16
CA TYR A 10 13.21 9.73 -5.56
C TYR A 10 13.66 10.81 -6.56
N ASP A 11 14.18 10.40 -7.72
CA ASP A 11 14.68 11.35 -8.73
C ASP A 11 13.56 12.21 -9.30
N VAL A 12 12.33 11.71 -9.37
CA VAL A 12 11.15 12.48 -9.79
C VAL A 12 10.83 13.58 -8.78
N HIS A 13 10.91 13.28 -7.46
CA HIS A 13 10.71 14.28 -6.41
C HIS A 13 11.76 15.38 -6.47
N VAL A 14 13.04 15.01 -6.59
CA VAL A 14 14.15 15.95 -6.70
C VAL A 14 14.00 16.84 -7.96
N ALA A 15 13.66 16.24 -9.10
CA ALA A 15 13.45 16.98 -10.33
C ALA A 15 12.24 17.95 -10.26
N ALA A 16 11.23 17.62 -9.46
CA ALA A 16 10.08 18.48 -9.18
C ALA A 16 10.38 19.59 -8.13
N GLY A 17 11.60 19.66 -7.61
CA GLY A 17 12.01 20.66 -6.62
C GLY A 17 11.53 20.38 -5.21
N ALA A 18 11.24 19.13 -4.87
CA ALA A 18 10.80 18.76 -3.54
C ALA A 18 11.88 19.01 -2.48
N GLU A 19 11.48 19.46 -1.30
CA GLU A 19 12.30 19.47 -0.10
C GLU A 19 12.31 18.07 0.49
N MET A 20 13.48 17.40 0.46
CA MET A 20 13.65 16.02 0.93
C MET A 20 14.09 15.99 2.39
N VAL A 21 13.46 15.11 3.19
CA VAL A 21 13.74 14.96 4.63
C VAL A 21 13.87 13.49 5.01
N ASP A 22 14.47 13.23 6.18
CA ASP A 22 14.43 11.91 6.82
C ASP A 22 13.02 11.64 7.35
N PHE A 23 12.37 10.65 6.79
CA PHE A 23 11.07 10.16 7.22
C PHE A 23 11.17 8.66 7.58
N GLY A 24 11.49 8.39 8.84
CA GLY A 24 11.60 7.02 9.34
C GLY A 24 12.68 6.18 8.64
N GLY A 25 13.83 6.79 8.31
CA GLY A 25 14.94 6.16 7.62
C GLY A 25 14.86 6.17 6.09
N TRP A 26 13.86 6.86 5.54
CA TRP A 26 13.69 7.08 4.11
C TRP A 26 13.85 8.56 3.76
N GLU A 27 14.47 8.86 2.63
CA GLU A 27 14.57 10.21 2.08
C GLU A 27 13.29 10.50 1.28
N MET A 28 12.35 11.28 1.89
CA MET A 28 11.01 11.52 1.38
C MET A 28 10.71 13.00 1.21
N PRO A 29 9.85 13.39 0.25
CA PRO A 29 9.44 14.77 0.07
C PRO A 29 8.53 15.23 1.21
N ILE A 30 8.86 16.38 1.84
CA ILE A 30 7.98 17.01 2.82
C ILE A 30 7.06 18.05 2.17
N GLN A 31 7.54 18.74 1.15
CA GLN A 31 6.79 19.72 0.36
C GLN A 31 7.46 19.98 -0.99
N TYR A 32 6.70 20.62 -1.88
CA TYR A 32 7.15 21.14 -3.16
C TYR A 32 7.17 22.69 -3.16
N PRO A 33 7.64 23.36 -4.23
CA PRO A 33 7.83 24.82 -4.24
C PRO A 33 6.60 25.66 -3.84
N ASP A 34 5.39 25.16 -4.10
CA ASP A 34 4.15 25.85 -3.74
C ASP A 34 3.83 25.80 -2.24
N GLY A 35 4.48 24.89 -1.51
CA GLY A 35 4.40 24.72 -0.07
C GLY A 35 3.19 23.92 0.43
N ILE A 36 3.32 23.39 1.64
CA ILE A 36 2.39 22.45 2.30
C ILE A 36 0.93 22.94 2.27
N ILE A 37 0.68 24.23 2.50
CA ILE A 37 -0.69 24.79 2.56
C ILE A 37 -1.35 24.69 1.19
N ALA A 38 -0.64 25.07 0.13
CA ALA A 38 -1.16 25.02 -1.24
C ALA A 38 -1.45 23.57 -1.66
N GLU A 39 -0.53 22.66 -1.38
CA GLU A 39 -0.69 21.22 -1.65
C GLU A 39 -1.88 20.62 -0.90
N HIS A 40 -2.04 20.96 0.39
CA HIS A 40 -3.19 20.53 1.18
C HIS A 40 -4.52 21.00 0.58
N LEU A 41 -4.62 22.30 0.26
CA LEU A 41 -5.83 22.88 -0.32
C LEU A 41 -6.13 22.29 -1.70
N TYR A 42 -5.10 22.04 -2.51
CA TYR A 42 -5.25 21.39 -3.81
C TYR A 42 -5.80 19.95 -3.68
N THR A 43 -5.27 19.19 -2.72
CA THR A 43 -5.77 17.84 -2.41
C THR A 43 -7.26 17.87 -2.07
N ARG A 44 -7.70 18.84 -1.23
CA ARG A 44 -9.10 18.98 -0.81
C ARG A 44 -10.04 19.43 -1.93
N GLN A 45 -9.55 20.14 -2.91
CA GLN A 45 -10.35 20.72 -4.00
C GLN A 45 -10.29 19.91 -5.30
N VAL A 46 -9.16 19.22 -5.53
CA VAL A 46 -8.89 18.54 -6.79
C VAL A 46 -8.41 17.11 -6.53
N CYS A 47 -7.11 16.90 -6.54
CA CYS A 47 -6.50 15.57 -6.40
C CYS A 47 -4.99 15.73 -6.24
N SER A 48 -4.36 14.95 -5.38
CA SER A 48 -2.91 14.88 -5.23
C SER A 48 -2.40 13.45 -5.24
N LEU A 49 -1.13 13.30 -5.61
CA LEU A 49 -0.38 12.05 -5.62
C LEU A 49 0.58 12.04 -4.44
N PHE A 50 0.59 10.94 -3.70
CA PHE A 50 1.51 10.72 -2.59
C PHE A 50 2.33 9.48 -2.87
N ASP A 51 3.65 9.60 -2.88
CA ASP A 51 4.54 8.45 -2.94
C ASP A 51 4.47 7.68 -1.61
N VAL A 52 3.94 6.46 -1.69
CA VAL A 52 3.89 5.51 -0.57
C VAL A 52 4.74 4.27 -0.84
N SER A 53 5.70 4.38 -1.78
CA SER A 53 6.57 3.27 -2.18
C SER A 53 7.52 2.80 -1.06
N HIS A 54 7.69 3.60 -0.01
CA HIS A 54 8.44 3.24 1.19
C HIS A 54 7.74 2.19 2.06
N MET A 55 6.41 2.03 1.95
CA MET A 55 5.66 0.98 2.66
C MET A 55 6.14 -0.42 2.25
N GLY A 56 6.19 -1.36 3.22
CA GLY A 56 6.50 -2.74 2.94
C GLY A 56 5.35 -3.43 2.18
N ARG A 57 5.68 -4.18 1.14
CA ARG A 57 4.73 -4.99 0.37
C ARG A 57 5.20 -6.42 0.32
N LEU A 58 4.47 -7.28 1.04
CA LEU A 58 4.79 -8.68 1.22
C LEU A 58 3.83 -9.54 0.40
N LEU A 59 4.37 -10.36 -0.48
CA LEU A 59 3.62 -11.35 -1.24
C LEU A 59 3.61 -12.66 -0.45
N ILE A 60 2.41 -13.23 -0.22
CA ILE A 60 2.20 -14.48 0.51
C ILE A 60 1.56 -15.48 -0.44
N GLU A 61 2.25 -16.60 -0.68
CA GLU A 61 1.88 -17.64 -1.63
C GLU A 61 2.00 -19.04 -1.01
N GLY A 62 1.41 -20.03 -1.63
CA GLY A 62 1.47 -21.43 -1.21
C GLY A 62 0.11 -21.98 -0.76
N PRO A 63 0.00 -23.31 -0.60
CA PRO A 63 -1.26 -23.99 -0.29
C PRO A 63 -1.88 -23.53 1.03
N GLU A 64 -1.06 -23.24 2.04
CA GLU A 64 -1.53 -22.90 3.39
C GLU A 64 -1.46 -21.40 3.71
N ARG A 65 -1.29 -20.53 2.70
CA ARG A 65 -1.23 -19.06 2.85
C ARG A 65 -2.40 -18.45 3.63
N GLN A 66 -3.63 -18.95 3.40
CA GLN A 66 -4.82 -18.48 4.11
C GLN A 66 -4.80 -18.91 5.58
N ALA A 67 -4.43 -20.15 5.86
CA ALA A 67 -4.33 -20.68 7.23
C ALA A 67 -3.23 -19.94 8.01
N PHE A 68 -2.08 -19.70 7.38
CA PHE A 68 -1.00 -18.89 7.94
C PHE A 68 -1.48 -17.46 8.29
N LEU A 69 -2.08 -16.75 7.33
CA LEU A 69 -2.57 -15.39 7.56
C LEU A 69 -3.67 -15.35 8.63
N GLN A 70 -4.56 -16.35 8.67
CA GLN A 70 -5.57 -16.48 9.72
C GLN A 70 -4.96 -16.69 11.11
N HIS A 71 -3.77 -17.30 11.19
CA HIS A 71 -3.03 -17.52 12.43
C HIS A 71 -2.36 -16.23 12.95
N VAL A 72 -1.79 -15.40 12.07
CA VAL A 72 -0.99 -14.23 12.46
C VAL A 72 -1.75 -12.91 12.46
N LEU A 73 -2.92 -12.83 11.82
CA LEU A 73 -3.74 -11.63 11.72
C LEU A 73 -4.99 -11.71 12.58
N THR A 74 -5.44 -10.56 13.09
CA THR A 74 -6.65 -10.49 13.92
C THR A 74 -7.95 -10.54 13.11
N SER A 75 -7.87 -10.31 11.80
CA SER A 75 -9.04 -10.29 10.91
C SER A 75 -9.43 -11.70 10.46
N ASN A 76 -10.70 -11.89 10.10
CA ASN A 76 -11.16 -13.13 9.49
C ASN A 76 -10.73 -13.21 8.03
N VAL A 77 -9.55 -13.78 7.77
CA VAL A 77 -8.99 -13.93 6.42
C VAL A 77 -9.83 -14.84 5.54
N ALA A 78 -10.48 -15.85 6.14
CA ALA A 78 -11.33 -16.78 5.41
C ALA A 78 -12.60 -16.11 4.81
N ALA A 79 -12.96 -14.92 5.29
CA ALA A 79 -14.08 -14.15 4.76
C ALA A 79 -13.64 -13.10 3.72
N LEU A 80 -12.36 -13.04 3.36
CA LEU A 80 -11.86 -12.12 2.33
C LEU A 80 -11.99 -12.76 0.96
N ASP A 81 -12.76 -12.11 0.09
CA ASP A 81 -12.95 -12.53 -1.30
C ASP A 81 -11.94 -11.87 -2.25
N VAL A 82 -11.72 -12.51 -3.40
CA VAL A 82 -10.93 -11.92 -4.50
C VAL A 82 -11.54 -10.58 -4.92
N GLY A 83 -10.68 -9.59 -5.14
CA GLY A 83 -11.09 -8.23 -5.47
C GLY A 83 -11.40 -7.37 -4.24
N LEU A 84 -11.10 -7.85 -3.04
CA LEU A 84 -11.31 -7.12 -1.80
C LEU A 84 -10.02 -6.99 -0.97
N ALA A 85 -10.05 -6.01 -0.06
CA ALA A 85 -9.01 -5.80 0.94
C ALA A 85 -9.62 -5.66 2.34
N GLN A 86 -8.81 -5.89 3.37
CA GLN A 86 -9.21 -5.66 4.75
C GLN A 86 -8.06 -5.10 5.58
N TYR A 87 -8.40 -4.15 6.47
CA TYR A 87 -7.49 -3.71 7.52
C TYR A 87 -7.35 -4.81 8.56
N CYS A 88 -6.15 -5.01 9.07
CA CYS A 88 -5.84 -6.04 10.06
C CYS A 88 -4.72 -5.58 11.00
N ILE A 89 -4.57 -6.32 12.09
CA ILE A 89 -3.45 -6.16 13.04
C ILE A 89 -2.65 -7.45 13.03
N ILE A 90 -1.33 -7.33 12.94
CA ILE A 90 -0.38 -8.41 13.17
C ILE A 90 -0.26 -8.56 14.69
N ALA A 91 -0.66 -9.71 15.23
CA ALA A 91 -0.68 -9.96 16.66
C ALA A 91 0.51 -10.81 17.12
N ASN A 92 0.90 -10.65 18.37
CA ASN A 92 1.81 -11.57 19.05
C ASN A 92 1.05 -12.56 19.93
N GLU A 93 1.75 -13.56 20.46
CA GLU A 93 1.19 -14.63 21.28
C GLU A 93 0.51 -14.14 22.58
N ASN A 94 0.85 -12.94 23.06
CA ASN A 94 0.27 -12.33 24.25
C ASN A 94 -0.95 -11.45 23.95
N GLY A 95 -1.40 -11.40 22.68
CA GLY A 95 -2.50 -10.55 22.23
C GLY A 95 -2.13 -9.08 22.02
N GLY A 96 -0.85 -8.73 22.08
CA GLY A 96 -0.35 -7.39 21.75
C GLY A 96 -0.21 -7.18 20.24
N ALA A 97 -0.39 -5.94 19.78
CA ALA A 97 -0.14 -5.58 18.40
C ALA A 97 1.38 -5.52 18.12
N VAL A 98 1.82 -6.20 17.10
CA VAL A 98 3.17 -6.05 16.52
C VAL A 98 3.16 -4.84 15.59
N ASP A 99 2.18 -4.80 14.67
CA ASP A 99 1.90 -3.68 13.78
C ASP A 99 0.47 -3.76 13.25
N ASP A 100 0.01 -2.70 12.59
CA ASP A 100 -1.18 -2.73 11.75
C ASP A 100 -0.80 -2.89 10.28
N ALA A 101 -1.71 -3.47 9.49
CA ALA A 101 -1.45 -3.79 8.10
C ALA A 101 -2.74 -3.76 7.27
N TYR A 102 -2.57 -3.77 5.95
CA TYR A 102 -3.68 -3.94 5.02
C TYR A 102 -3.46 -5.19 4.17
N LEU A 103 -4.41 -6.11 4.20
CA LEU A 103 -4.38 -7.36 3.44
C LEU A 103 -5.20 -7.21 2.17
N TYR A 104 -4.60 -7.53 1.02
CA TYR A 104 -5.17 -7.42 -0.32
C TYR A 104 -5.24 -8.80 -0.97
N MET A 105 -6.37 -9.13 -1.60
CA MET A 105 -6.55 -10.35 -2.39
C MET A 105 -6.92 -9.96 -3.82
N PHE A 106 -5.93 -9.61 -4.64
CA PHE A 106 -6.13 -9.28 -6.06
C PHE A 106 -6.43 -10.52 -6.89
N GLU A 107 -5.75 -11.61 -6.60
CA GLU A 107 -5.85 -12.91 -7.26
C GLU A 107 -6.13 -14.02 -6.24
N ALA A 108 -6.71 -15.12 -6.67
CA ALA A 108 -7.13 -16.22 -5.79
C ALA A 108 -5.98 -17.05 -5.21
N ASP A 109 -4.79 -16.98 -5.80
CA ASP A 109 -3.63 -17.81 -5.49
C ASP A 109 -2.61 -17.12 -4.58
N ASN A 110 -2.79 -15.83 -4.29
CA ASN A 110 -1.86 -15.07 -3.44
C ASN A 110 -2.55 -13.96 -2.64
N TYR A 111 -1.86 -13.49 -1.61
CA TYR A 111 -2.21 -12.30 -0.85
C TYR A 111 -1.05 -11.30 -0.88
N ARG A 112 -1.38 -10.01 -0.82
CA ARG A 112 -0.41 -8.95 -0.59
C ARG A 112 -0.70 -8.28 0.75
N LEU A 113 0.28 -8.28 1.64
CA LEU A 113 0.21 -7.60 2.92
C LEU A 113 1.04 -6.33 2.85
N VAL A 114 0.40 -5.18 3.01
CA VAL A 114 1.07 -3.87 3.08
C VAL A 114 1.27 -3.53 4.54
N VAL A 115 2.53 -3.29 4.92
CA VAL A 115 2.98 -3.00 6.29
C VAL A 115 3.66 -1.64 6.37
N ASN A 116 3.78 -1.10 7.58
CA ASN A 116 4.36 0.22 7.80
C ASN A 116 5.87 0.25 7.49
N ALA A 117 6.31 1.31 6.80
CA ALA A 117 7.67 1.46 6.27
C ALA A 117 8.76 1.27 7.33
N ALA A 118 8.61 1.92 8.49
CA ALA A 118 9.57 1.86 9.59
C ALA A 118 9.60 0.48 10.28
N ASN A 119 8.54 -0.31 10.13
CA ASN A 119 8.36 -1.60 10.79
C ASN A 119 8.57 -2.80 9.87
N THR A 120 8.75 -2.60 8.56
CA THR A 120 8.81 -3.68 7.55
C THR A 120 9.76 -4.81 7.96
N GLU A 121 10.96 -4.48 8.43
CA GLU A 121 11.96 -5.49 8.82
C GLU A 121 11.53 -6.28 10.06
N LYS A 122 11.00 -5.57 11.07
CA LYS A 122 10.46 -6.14 12.30
C LYS A 122 9.30 -7.10 11.98
N ASP A 123 8.40 -6.67 11.12
CA ASP A 123 7.22 -7.45 10.73
C ASP A 123 7.61 -8.69 9.93
N LEU A 124 8.57 -8.56 9.00
CA LEU A 124 9.12 -9.70 8.27
C LEU A 124 9.75 -10.75 9.20
N VAL A 125 10.53 -10.31 10.19
CA VAL A 125 11.15 -11.22 11.18
C VAL A 125 10.07 -11.94 11.96
N HIS A 126 9.04 -11.24 12.45
CA HIS A 126 7.93 -11.81 13.20
C HIS A 126 7.12 -12.81 12.35
N LEU A 127 6.73 -12.42 11.14
CA LEU A 127 5.94 -13.27 10.24
C LEU A 127 6.71 -14.51 9.79
N ARG A 128 8.02 -14.38 9.49
CA ARG A 128 8.86 -15.53 9.14
C ARG A 128 9.06 -16.51 10.30
N ALA A 129 9.12 -16.01 11.53
CA ALA A 129 9.19 -16.88 12.71
C ALA A 129 7.89 -17.70 12.87
N ALA A 130 6.75 -17.13 12.52
CA ALA A 130 5.44 -17.78 12.58
C ALA A 130 5.16 -18.73 11.39
N LEU A 131 6.01 -18.76 10.36
CA LEU A 131 5.84 -19.67 9.22
C LEU A 131 6.02 -21.16 9.55
N ALA A 132 6.62 -21.47 10.69
CA ALA A 132 6.89 -22.86 11.07
C ALA A 132 5.59 -23.70 11.10
N GLY A 133 5.55 -24.74 10.27
CA GLY A 133 4.39 -25.63 10.15
C GLY A 133 3.38 -25.27 9.07
N PHE A 134 3.61 -24.19 8.30
CA PHE A 134 2.77 -23.81 7.16
C PHE A 134 3.51 -23.97 5.83
N ASP A 135 2.86 -24.61 4.87
CA ASP A 135 3.34 -24.70 3.47
C ASP A 135 2.98 -23.41 2.71
N CYS A 136 3.71 -22.35 3.02
CA CYS A 136 3.59 -21.07 2.32
C CYS A 136 4.91 -20.28 2.38
N THR A 137 5.01 -19.23 1.55
CA THR A 137 6.19 -18.38 1.43
C THR A 137 5.82 -16.90 1.63
N ILE A 138 6.78 -16.11 2.11
CA ILE A 138 6.71 -14.66 2.19
C ILE A 138 7.87 -14.07 1.40
N THR A 139 7.53 -13.31 0.37
CA THR A 139 8.49 -12.59 -0.47
C THR A 139 8.28 -11.08 -0.30
N ASP A 140 9.34 -10.35 0.00
CA ASP A 140 9.31 -8.88 0.00
C ASP A 140 9.44 -8.38 -1.44
N ILE A 141 8.34 -7.82 -1.97
CA ILE A 141 8.25 -7.25 -3.33
C ILE A 141 8.25 -5.71 -3.32
N SER A 142 8.64 -5.09 -2.21
CA SER A 142 8.59 -3.62 -2.04
C SER A 142 9.41 -2.85 -3.08
N LYS A 143 10.48 -3.46 -3.60
CA LYS A 143 11.35 -2.83 -4.61
C LYS A 143 10.90 -3.06 -6.05
N GLU A 144 9.97 -3.97 -6.29
CA GLU A 144 9.54 -4.34 -7.64
C GLU A 144 8.51 -3.37 -8.22
N TRP A 145 7.73 -2.72 -7.33
CA TRP A 145 6.60 -1.87 -7.69
C TRP A 145 6.68 -0.54 -6.95
N ALA A 146 6.44 0.56 -7.64
CA ALA A 146 6.11 1.81 -7.00
C ALA A 146 4.66 1.76 -6.47
N ALA A 147 4.39 2.49 -5.40
CA ALA A 147 3.05 2.62 -4.85
C ALA A 147 2.71 4.11 -4.69
N ILE A 148 1.57 4.52 -5.23
CA ILE A 148 1.13 5.91 -5.23
C ILE A 148 -0.29 5.95 -4.67
N ALA A 149 -0.50 6.75 -3.61
CA ALA A 149 -1.84 7.07 -3.15
C ALA A 149 -2.37 8.28 -3.93
N VAL A 150 -3.54 8.12 -4.55
CA VAL A 150 -4.22 9.16 -5.34
C VAL A 150 -5.44 9.63 -4.57
N GLN A 151 -5.40 10.83 -4.02
CA GLN A 151 -6.35 11.28 -3.02
C GLN A 151 -6.99 12.62 -3.41
N GLY A 152 -8.31 12.74 -3.18
CA GLY A 152 -9.06 13.97 -3.41
C GLY A 152 -10.34 13.77 -4.23
N PRO A 153 -11.24 14.76 -4.29
CA PRO A 153 -12.56 14.62 -4.89
C PRO A 153 -12.55 14.25 -6.37
N LYS A 154 -11.49 14.58 -7.12
CA LYS A 154 -11.35 14.30 -8.56
C LYS A 154 -10.44 13.11 -8.88
N CYS A 155 -9.95 12.36 -7.88
CA CYS A 155 -9.04 11.24 -8.11
C CYS A 155 -9.64 10.15 -9.02
N LYS A 156 -10.94 9.86 -8.86
CA LYS A 156 -11.65 8.91 -9.71
C LYS A 156 -11.68 9.36 -11.18
N GLU A 157 -11.97 10.62 -11.42
CA GLU A 157 -12.02 11.21 -12.77
C GLU A 157 -10.66 11.11 -13.46
N LEU A 158 -9.58 11.49 -12.73
CA LEU A 158 -8.20 11.38 -13.22
C LEU A 158 -7.86 9.93 -13.63
N LEU A 159 -8.03 9.00 -12.72
CA LEU A 159 -7.67 7.60 -12.96
C LEU A 159 -8.55 6.93 -14.03
N MET A 160 -9.83 7.24 -14.10
CA MET A 160 -10.69 6.77 -15.18
C MET A 160 -10.25 7.31 -16.53
N GLY A 161 -9.81 8.57 -16.61
CA GLY A 161 -9.21 9.15 -17.82
C GLY A 161 -8.02 8.33 -18.31
N LEU A 162 -7.09 7.99 -17.41
CA LEU A 162 -5.93 7.15 -17.72
C LEU A 162 -6.29 5.70 -18.08
N ASN A 163 -7.44 5.19 -17.62
CA ASN A 163 -7.97 3.86 -17.93
C ASN A 163 -8.90 3.87 -19.17
N GLY A 164 -8.79 4.85 -20.04
CA GLY A 164 -9.63 4.96 -21.26
C GLY A 164 -11.12 5.11 -20.97
N GLY A 165 -11.49 5.76 -19.88
CA GLY A 165 -12.87 6.00 -19.45
C GLY A 165 -13.57 4.83 -18.75
N LYS A 166 -12.87 3.70 -18.56
CA LYS A 166 -13.44 2.51 -17.88
C LYS A 166 -13.39 2.66 -16.37
N GLN A 167 -14.32 2.02 -15.68
CA GLN A 167 -14.31 1.92 -14.22
C GLN A 167 -13.06 1.17 -13.73
N LEU A 168 -12.52 1.61 -12.58
CA LEU A 168 -11.27 1.08 -12.00
C LEU A 168 -11.53 -0.11 -11.08
N THR A 169 -12.47 0.06 -10.15
CA THR A 169 -12.84 -0.93 -9.12
C THR A 169 -14.35 -0.87 -8.91
N GLU A 170 -14.88 -1.82 -8.16
CA GLU A 170 -16.26 -1.71 -7.66
C GLU A 170 -16.43 -0.42 -6.82
N PRO A 171 -17.63 0.19 -6.80
CA PRO A 171 -17.88 1.47 -6.13
C PRO A 171 -17.96 1.37 -4.60
N MET A 172 -17.37 0.37 -4.00
CA MET A 172 -17.35 0.13 -2.54
C MET A 172 -15.96 0.31 -1.96
N LYS A 173 -15.89 0.67 -0.67
CA LYS A 173 -14.64 0.71 0.08
C LYS A 173 -13.98 -0.68 0.10
N ASN A 174 -12.66 -0.70 0.06
CA ASN A 174 -11.82 -1.90 0.04
C ASN A 174 -11.91 -2.75 -1.24
N ALA A 175 -12.57 -2.24 -2.30
CA ALA A 175 -12.56 -2.90 -3.59
C ALA A 175 -11.20 -2.75 -4.29
N LEU A 176 -10.81 -3.81 -4.99
CA LEU A 176 -9.57 -3.92 -5.75
C LEU A 176 -9.85 -4.11 -7.23
N GLY A 177 -8.90 -3.72 -8.06
CA GLY A 177 -8.95 -3.95 -9.49
C GLY A 177 -7.56 -4.05 -10.11
N ILE A 178 -7.46 -4.80 -11.20
CA ILE A 178 -6.30 -4.81 -12.08
C ILE A 178 -6.72 -4.11 -13.35
N VAL A 179 -6.02 -3.05 -13.72
CA VAL A 179 -6.40 -2.15 -14.82
C VAL A 179 -5.19 -1.84 -15.69
N SER A 180 -5.43 -1.23 -16.85
CA SER A 180 -4.37 -0.75 -17.72
C SER A 180 -4.41 0.78 -17.74
N LEU A 181 -3.45 1.43 -17.09
CA LEU A 181 -3.28 2.87 -17.12
C LEU A 181 -2.27 3.21 -18.24
N GLU A 182 -2.77 3.83 -19.31
CA GLU A 182 -1.96 4.16 -20.50
C GLU A 182 -1.12 2.99 -21.05
N GLY A 183 -1.67 1.77 -21.01
CA GLY A 183 -1.01 0.57 -21.51
C GLY A 183 -0.14 -0.19 -20.48
N HIS A 184 0.02 0.35 -19.28
CA HIS A 184 0.75 -0.30 -18.19
C HIS A 184 -0.21 -0.95 -17.19
N GLU A 185 0.09 -2.19 -16.79
CA GLU A 185 -0.69 -2.86 -15.75
C GLU A 185 -0.54 -2.12 -14.41
N ALA A 186 -1.66 -1.84 -13.77
CA ALA A 186 -1.70 -1.26 -12.44
C ALA A 186 -2.70 -2.01 -11.56
N ARG A 187 -2.34 -2.21 -10.29
CA ARG A 187 -3.24 -2.70 -9.25
C ARG A 187 -3.79 -1.51 -8.49
N VAL A 188 -5.10 -1.37 -8.52
CA VAL A 188 -5.80 -0.23 -7.93
C VAL A 188 -6.63 -0.71 -6.75
N ALA A 189 -6.49 -0.02 -5.61
CA ALA A 189 -7.20 -0.33 -4.38
C ALA A 189 -7.94 0.90 -3.87
N LYS A 190 -9.24 0.75 -3.56
CA LYS A 190 -10.05 1.81 -2.94
C LYS A 190 -9.91 1.77 -1.42
N THR A 191 -8.68 1.94 -0.95
CA THR A 191 -8.28 1.80 0.47
C THR A 191 -7.67 3.07 1.06
N GLY A 192 -7.79 4.22 0.39
CA GLY A 192 -7.27 5.50 0.86
C GLY A 192 -7.78 5.87 2.26
N TYR A 193 -6.90 6.46 3.09
CA TYR A 193 -7.19 6.84 4.48
C TYR A 193 -6.69 8.25 4.86
N THR A 194 -6.53 9.14 3.88
CA THR A 194 -6.16 10.55 4.10
C THR A 194 -7.29 11.41 4.66
N GLY A 195 -8.47 10.83 4.86
CA GLY A 195 -9.68 11.55 5.24
C GLY A 195 -10.48 12.09 4.05
N GLU A 196 -9.99 11.92 2.81
CA GLU A 196 -10.78 12.16 1.61
C GLU A 196 -11.78 11.03 1.39
N PRO A 197 -13.05 11.33 1.02
CA PRO A 197 -14.08 10.32 0.79
C PRO A 197 -13.79 9.46 -0.45
N LEU A 198 -13.00 9.98 -1.39
CA LEU A 198 -12.52 9.27 -2.57
C LEU A 198 -11.00 9.21 -2.54
N GLY A 199 -10.46 7.98 -2.61
CA GLY A 199 -9.01 7.73 -2.61
C GLY A 199 -8.68 6.31 -3.06
N TYR A 200 -7.60 6.21 -3.78
CA TYR A 200 -7.03 4.97 -4.30
C TYR A 200 -5.58 4.85 -3.86
#